data_54fcdf9d7c18a35f924d62bd593cbc59
#
_entry.id   54fcdf9d7c18a35f924d62bd593cbc59
#
_cell.length_a   1.000
_cell.length_b   1.000
_cell.length_c   1.000
_cell.angle_alpha   90.00
_cell.angle_beta   90.00
_cell.angle_gamma   90.00
#
_symmetry.space_group_name_H-M   'P 1'
#
loop_
_entity.id
_entity.type
_entity.pdbx_description
1 polymer ?
#
loop_
_entity_poly.entity_id
_entity_poly.type
_entity_poly.pdbx_seq_one_letter_code
_entity_poly.pdbx_strand_id
1 'polypeptide(L)'
;MKHEIMWWMSRLTIMLTSLFLSMTLAAQAYAAEIQMGYNGNLVFEPNEVTVNAGETVTFVNNALPPHNIIVDGRADLSRESLMFSPGETQEIVFADTGDFNFKCAPHEGAGMKGVIHVK
;
A
#
# COMPACT_ATOMS: atom_id res chain seq x y z
N MET A 1 49.16 -34.77 19.10
CA MET A 1 47.74 -34.94 19.42
C MET A 1 47.06 -33.68 19.92
N LYS A 2 47.73 -32.78 20.63
CA LYS A 2 47.11 -31.54 21.12
C LYS A 2 46.89 -30.46 20.06
N HIS A 3 47.54 -30.50 18.89
CA HIS A 3 47.42 -29.53 17.83
C HIS A 3 46.25 -29.78 16.89
N GLU A 4 45.74 -30.98 16.80
CA GLU A 4 44.63 -31.29 15.89
C GLU A 4 43.26 -30.87 16.43
N ILE A 5 43.08 -30.87 17.72
CA ILE A 5 41.79 -30.48 18.36
C ILE A 5 41.57 -29.00 18.26
N MET A 6 42.60 -28.16 18.32
CA MET A 6 42.49 -26.68 18.16
C MET A 6 42.14 -26.28 16.72
N TRP A 7 42.55 -27.05 15.72
CA TRP A 7 42.26 -26.79 14.34
C TRP A 7 40.79 -27.00 13.97
N TRP A 8 40.18 -27.98 14.59
CA TRP A 8 38.75 -28.32 14.40
C TRP A 8 37.83 -27.29 15.07
N MET A 9 38.21 -26.76 16.20
CA MET A 9 37.42 -25.74 16.90
C MET A 9 37.41 -24.38 16.19
N SER A 10 38.50 -24.01 15.51
CA SER A 10 38.57 -22.75 14.77
C SER A 10 37.76 -22.79 13.48
N ARG A 11 37.56 -23.96 12.88
CA ARG A 11 36.70 -24.09 11.68
C ARG A 11 35.21 -24.12 11.99
N LEU A 12 34.84 -24.59 13.18
CA LEU A 12 33.44 -24.61 13.62
C LEU A 12 32.92 -23.18 13.95
N THR A 13 33.80 -22.31 14.45
CA THR A 13 33.43 -20.95 14.83
C THR A 13 33.20 -20.02 13.61
N ILE A 14 33.88 -20.32 12.50
CA ILE A 14 33.75 -19.51 11.28
C ILE A 14 32.48 -19.85 10.50
N MET A 15 31.96 -21.07 10.62
CA MET A 15 30.72 -21.47 9.92
C MET A 15 29.43 -20.96 10.61
N LEU A 16 29.49 -20.62 11.87
CA LEU A 16 28.32 -20.14 12.61
C LEU A 16 28.05 -18.63 12.44
N THR A 17 29.01 -17.87 11.95
CA THR A 17 28.87 -16.40 11.76
C THR A 17 28.31 -16.01 10.39
N SER A 18 28.23 -16.92 9.42
CA SER A 18 27.73 -16.59 8.08
C SER A 18 26.23 -16.81 7.90
N LEU A 19 25.52 -17.36 8.90
CA LEU A 19 24.08 -17.67 8.78
C LEU A 19 23.16 -16.56 9.29
N PHE A 20 23.70 -15.44 9.79
CA PHE A 20 22.90 -14.35 10.35
C PHE A 20 22.69 -13.15 9.41
N LEU A 21 23.14 -13.19 8.17
CA LEU A 21 23.20 -12.00 7.31
C LEU A 21 22.20 -12.00 6.14
N SER A 22 21.10 -12.74 6.22
CA SER A 22 20.11 -12.70 5.13
C SER A 22 18.65 -12.59 5.57
N MET A 23 18.38 -11.94 6.69
CA MET A 23 17.05 -11.40 6.93
C MET A 23 16.96 -10.01 6.34
N THR A 24 16.82 -9.93 5.03
CA THR A 24 16.33 -8.71 4.41
C THR A 24 14.86 -8.57 4.81
N LEU A 25 14.60 -7.68 5.75
CA LEU A 25 13.26 -7.18 6.01
C LEU A 25 12.80 -6.53 4.70
N ALA A 26 11.92 -7.21 3.95
CA ALA A 26 11.21 -6.58 2.86
C ALA A 26 10.25 -5.56 3.51
N ALA A 27 10.69 -4.30 3.62
CA ALA A 27 9.81 -3.21 3.99
C ALA A 27 8.76 -3.12 2.88
N GLN A 28 7.49 -3.36 3.20
CA GLN A 28 6.39 -3.05 2.29
C GLN A 28 6.44 -1.55 2.02
N ALA A 29 6.63 -1.17 0.75
CA ALA A 29 6.63 0.21 0.35
C ALA A 29 5.21 0.77 0.48
N TYR A 30 4.99 1.53 1.53
CA TYR A 30 3.77 2.28 1.79
C TYR A 30 3.91 3.64 1.12
N ALA A 31 3.20 3.89 0.02
CA ALA A 31 3.45 5.05 -0.81
C ALA A 31 2.54 6.23 -0.53
N ALA A 32 1.24 6.00 -0.31
CA ALA A 32 0.27 7.08 -0.13
C ALA A 32 -0.95 6.61 0.67
N GLU A 33 -1.55 7.55 1.39
CA GLU A 33 -2.84 7.40 2.05
C GLU A 33 -3.80 8.46 1.56
N ILE A 34 -5.02 8.05 1.24
CA ILE A 34 -6.11 8.93 0.80
C ILE A 34 -7.27 8.77 1.76
N GLN A 35 -7.70 9.87 2.37
CA GLN A 35 -8.86 9.91 3.25
C GLN A 35 -10.13 10.06 2.42
N MET A 36 -11.14 9.24 2.71
CA MET A 36 -12.46 9.32 2.09
C MET A 36 -13.44 9.95 3.08
N GLY A 37 -14.10 11.03 2.67
CA GLY A 37 -15.00 11.77 3.54
C GLY A 37 -14.28 12.67 4.55
N TYR A 38 -13.14 13.23 4.16
CA TYR A 38 -12.33 14.07 5.02
C TYR A 38 -13.13 15.23 5.61
N ASN A 39 -13.09 15.38 6.93
CA ASN A 39 -13.88 16.34 7.70
C ASN A 39 -15.40 16.24 7.42
N GLY A 40 -15.92 15.08 7.06
CA GLY A 40 -17.33 14.88 6.72
C GLY A 40 -17.74 15.39 5.34
N ASN A 41 -16.81 15.87 4.55
CA ASN A 41 -17.07 16.34 3.18
C ASN A 41 -17.04 15.18 2.18
N LEU A 42 -17.76 15.32 1.06
CA LEU A 42 -17.78 14.33 -0.02
C LEU A 42 -16.56 14.51 -0.93
N VAL A 43 -15.37 14.25 -0.37
CA VAL A 43 -14.08 14.42 -1.03
C VAL A 43 -13.11 13.28 -0.70
N PHE A 44 -12.15 13.08 -1.60
CA PHE A 44 -10.90 12.37 -1.31
C PHE A 44 -9.84 13.40 -0.93
N GLU A 45 -9.09 13.13 0.15
CA GLU A 45 -8.02 14.03 0.58
C GLU A 45 -6.73 13.24 0.89
N PRO A 46 -5.64 13.49 0.15
CA PRO A 46 -5.57 14.31 -1.06
C PRO A 46 -6.33 13.64 -2.21
N ASN A 47 -6.78 14.44 -3.18
CA ASN A 47 -7.47 13.92 -4.37
C ASN A 47 -6.53 13.64 -5.55
N GLU A 48 -5.26 13.91 -5.40
CA GLU A 48 -4.23 13.68 -6.40
C GLU A 48 -2.94 13.23 -5.72
N VAL A 49 -2.41 12.08 -6.13
CA VAL A 49 -1.16 11.53 -5.61
C VAL A 49 -0.30 10.98 -6.72
N THR A 50 1.01 10.98 -6.51
CA THR A 50 1.98 10.36 -7.40
C THR A 50 2.69 9.25 -6.65
N VAL A 51 2.71 8.06 -7.25
CA VAL A 51 3.34 6.87 -6.69
C VAL A 51 4.21 6.19 -7.75
N ASN A 52 5.11 5.30 -7.33
CA ASN A 52 5.86 4.45 -8.24
C ASN A 52 5.07 3.17 -8.54
N ALA A 53 5.27 2.61 -9.73
CA ALA A 53 4.66 1.33 -10.11
C ALA A 53 5.00 0.23 -9.07
N GLY A 54 3.99 -0.52 -8.66
CA GLY A 54 4.09 -1.56 -7.64
C GLY A 54 3.89 -1.09 -6.21
N GLU A 55 3.76 0.21 -5.96
CA GLU A 55 3.47 0.73 -4.63
C GLU A 55 1.99 0.62 -4.27
N THR A 56 1.72 0.57 -2.97
CA THR A 56 0.37 0.46 -2.40
C THR A 56 -0.18 1.83 -2.06
N VAL A 57 -1.40 2.10 -2.50
CA VAL A 57 -2.19 3.26 -2.06
C VAL A 57 -3.25 2.76 -1.08
N THR A 58 -3.30 3.34 0.11
CA THR A 58 -4.28 3.02 1.14
C THR A 58 -5.39 4.06 1.17
N PHE A 59 -6.62 3.61 1.03
CA PHE A 59 -7.80 4.45 1.18
C PHE A 59 -8.40 4.21 2.57
N VAL A 60 -8.63 5.27 3.33
CA VAL A 60 -9.19 5.22 4.68
C VAL A 60 -10.55 5.89 4.70
N ASN A 61 -11.57 5.14 5.12
CA ASN A 61 -12.90 5.73 5.32
C ASN A 61 -12.90 6.58 6.60
N ASN A 62 -13.24 7.84 6.48
CA ASN A 62 -13.16 8.80 7.59
C ASN A 62 -14.54 9.07 8.23
N ALA A 63 -15.57 9.11 7.41
CA ALA A 63 -16.91 9.47 7.87
C ALA A 63 -17.99 8.95 6.93
N LEU A 64 -19.23 8.89 7.45
CA LEU A 64 -20.43 8.70 6.65
C LEU A 64 -20.78 10.01 5.90
N PRO A 65 -21.48 9.93 4.77
CA PRO A 65 -22.10 8.74 4.16
C PRO A 65 -21.07 7.74 3.61
N PRO A 66 -21.51 6.48 3.31
CA PRO A 66 -20.60 5.42 2.89
C PRO A 66 -19.93 5.74 1.55
N HIS A 67 -18.70 5.29 1.38
CA HIS A 67 -17.86 5.53 0.22
C HIS A 67 -17.37 4.23 -0.40
N ASN A 68 -17.07 4.27 -1.69
CA ASN A 68 -16.35 3.22 -2.40
C ASN A 68 -15.27 3.84 -3.31
N ILE A 69 -14.54 2.98 -4.02
CA ILE A 69 -13.45 3.40 -4.91
C ILE A 69 -13.67 2.72 -6.25
N ILE A 70 -13.99 3.50 -7.27
CA ILE A 70 -14.10 3.04 -8.64
C ILE A 70 -12.97 3.64 -9.45
N VAL A 71 -12.08 2.80 -9.94
CA VAL A 71 -10.99 3.21 -10.84
C VAL A 71 -11.50 3.06 -12.27
N ASP A 72 -11.54 4.14 -13.02
CA ASP A 72 -12.14 4.19 -14.34
C ASP A 72 -11.47 3.20 -15.30
N GLY A 73 -12.28 2.33 -15.90
CA GLY A 73 -11.82 1.31 -16.85
C GLY A 73 -11.00 0.16 -16.22
N ARG A 74 -10.88 0.10 -14.89
CA ARG A 74 -10.09 -0.91 -14.20
C ARG A 74 -10.87 -1.56 -13.05
N ALA A 75 -11.72 -2.53 -13.42
CA ALA A 75 -12.49 -3.29 -12.44
C ALA A 75 -11.60 -4.07 -11.45
N ASP A 76 -10.43 -4.50 -11.91
CA ASP A 76 -9.42 -5.20 -11.09
C ASP A 76 -8.84 -4.32 -9.96
N LEU A 77 -8.79 -3.00 -10.15
CA LEU A 77 -8.32 -2.03 -9.16
C LEU A 77 -9.45 -1.41 -8.34
N SER A 78 -10.69 -1.57 -8.78
CA SER A 78 -11.85 -0.99 -8.10
C SER A 78 -12.21 -1.75 -6.83
N ARG A 79 -12.81 -1.03 -5.88
CA ARG A 79 -13.41 -1.56 -4.65
C ARG A 79 -14.85 -1.08 -4.59
N GLU A 80 -15.74 -1.89 -5.17
CA GLU A 80 -17.16 -1.52 -5.37
C GLU A 80 -17.98 -1.56 -4.08
N SER A 81 -17.58 -2.41 -3.13
CA SER A 81 -18.28 -2.51 -1.85
C SER A 81 -18.18 -1.21 -1.06
N LEU A 82 -19.31 -0.77 -0.53
CA LEU A 82 -19.37 0.44 0.28
C LEU A 82 -18.73 0.22 1.64
N MET A 83 -17.94 1.18 2.08
CA MET A 83 -17.37 1.26 3.41
C MET A 83 -18.23 2.17 4.29
N PHE A 84 -18.68 1.65 5.42
CA PHE A 84 -19.61 2.35 6.32
C PHE A 84 -18.94 2.82 7.61
N SER A 85 -17.88 2.14 8.03
CA SER A 85 -17.26 2.39 9.34
C SER A 85 -16.07 3.34 9.24
N PRO A 86 -15.99 4.36 10.10
CA PRO A 86 -14.79 5.17 10.22
C PRO A 86 -13.57 4.29 10.58
N GLY A 87 -12.44 4.53 9.89
CA GLY A 87 -11.22 3.74 10.05
C GLY A 87 -11.13 2.48 9.18
N GLU A 88 -12.19 2.09 8.48
CA GLU A 88 -12.16 1.00 7.50
C GLU A 88 -11.23 1.37 6.33
N THR A 89 -10.39 0.43 5.91
CA THR A 89 -9.37 0.68 4.88
C THR A 89 -9.51 -0.27 3.69
N GLN A 90 -9.06 0.21 2.53
CA GLN A 90 -8.82 -0.60 1.33
C GLN A 90 -7.44 -0.28 0.78
N GLU A 91 -6.68 -1.31 0.44
CA GLU A 91 -5.37 -1.20 -0.18
C GLU A 91 -5.44 -1.58 -1.65
N ILE A 92 -4.84 -0.76 -2.50
CA ILE A 92 -4.78 -0.99 -3.94
C ILE A 92 -3.34 -0.86 -4.40
N VAL A 93 -2.81 -1.90 -5.06
CA VAL A 93 -1.48 -1.88 -5.67
C VAL A 93 -1.61 -1.46 -7.13
N PHE A 94 -0.94 -0.39 -7.50
CA PHE A 94 -0.88 0.10 -8.88
C PHE A 94 0.40 -0.40 -9.55
N ALA A 95 0.30 -1.52 -10.27
CA ALA A 95 1.45 -2.17 -10.91
C ALA A 95 1.86 -1.52 -12.24
N ASP A 96 0.92 -0.87 -12.93
CA ASP A 96 1.13 -0.28 -14.25
C ASP A 96 1.37 1.22 -14.14
N THR A 97 2.26 1.74 -14.99
CA THR A 97 2.47 3.18 -15.12
C THR A 97 1.31 3.84 -15.86
N GLY A 98 1.02 5.09 -15.54
CA GLY A 98 -0.03 5.88 -16.19
C GLY A 98 -0.83 6.70 -15.19
N ASP A 99 -1.88 7.34 -15.68
CA ASP A 99 -2.81 8.13 -14.89
C ASP A 99 -4.11 7.36 -14.70
N PHE A 100 -4.50 7.17 -13.44
CA PHE A 100 -5.70 6.43 -13.07
C PHE A 100 -6.69 7.37 -12.40
N ASN A 101 -7.78 7.70 -13.11
CA ASN A 101 -8.87 8.45 -12.52
C ASN A 101 -9.71 7.52 -11.64
N PHE A 102 -10.13 8.03 -10.49
CA PHE A 102 -11.00 7.29 -9.58
C PHE A 102 -12.09 8.18 -9.02
N LYS A 103 -13.14 7.56 -8.52
CA LYS A 103 -14.31 8.22 -7.97
C LYS A 103 -14.96 7.39 -6.87
N CYS A 104 -15.80 8.06 -6.07
CA CYS A 104 -16.81 7.42 -5.24
C CYS A 104 -18.12 7.40 -6.02
N ALA A 105 -18.63 6.20 -6.35
CA ALA A 105 -19.79 6.09 -7.22
C ALA A 105 -21.04 6.83 -6.70
N PRO A 106 -21.45 6.68 -5.40
CA PRO A 106 -22.62 7.38 -4.89
C PRO A 106 -22.46 8.89 -4.80
N HIS A 107 -21.22 9.43 -4.82
CA HIS A 107 -20.95 10.85 -4.64
C HIS A 107 -20.24 11.50 -5.83
N GLU A 108 -20.19 10.83 -6.96
CA GLU A 108 -19.60 11.35 -8.20
C GLU A 108 -20.24 12.69 -8.60
N GLY A 109 -21.56 12.79 -8.48
CA GLY A 109 -22.30 14.01 -8.78
C GLY A 109 -21.93 15.21 -7.89
N ALA A 110 -21.41 14.95 -6.69
CA ALA A 110 -20.89 15.98 -5.78
C ALA A 110 -19.41 16.32 -6.04
N GLY A 111 -18.77 15.67 -7.03
CA GLY A 111 -17.36 15.90 -7.38
C GLY A 111 -16.37 15.07 -6.57
N MET A 112 -16.79 14.00 -5.90
CA MET A 112 -15.90 13.12 -5.17
C MET A 112 -15.08 12.24 -6.12
N LYS A 113 -13.97 12.79 -6.61
CA LYS A 113 -13.09 12.24 -7.63
C LYS A 113 -11.62 12.54 -7.33
N GLY A 114 -10.74 11.77 -7.93
CA GLY A 114 -9.31 12.02 -7.86
C GLY A 114 -8.54 11.37 -9.00
N VAL A 115 -7.22 11.49 -8.94
CA VAL A 115 -6.30 10.86 -9.89
C VAL A 115 -5.06 10.35 -9.19
N ILE A 116 -4.58 9.18 -9.62
CA ILE A 116 -3.32 8.60 -9.18
C ILE A 116 -2.39 8.56 -10.38
N HIS A 117 -1.26 9.26 -10.26
CA HIS A 117 -0.18 9.24 -11.24
C HIS A 117 0.82 8.15 -10.85
N VAL A 118 1.02 7.17 -11.71
CA VAL A 118 1.96 6.06 -11.48
C VAL A 118 3.14 6.21 -12.43
N LYS A 119 4.33 6.34 -11.85
CA LYS A 119 5.59 6.47 -12.59
C LYS A 119 6.29 5.13 -12.79
#